data_325517abfc06ae6955539b2ee8a9fd6a
#
_entry.id   325517abfc06ae6955539b2ee8a9fd6a
#
_cell.length_a   1.000
_cell.length_b   1.000
_cell.length_c   1.000
_cell.angle_alpha   90.00
_cell.angle_beta   90.00
_cell.angle_gamma   90.00
#
_symmetry.space_group_name_H-M   'P 1'
#
loop_
_entity.id
_entity.type
_entity.pdbx_description
1 polymer ?
#
loop_
_entity_poly.entity_id
_entity_poly.type
_entity_poly.pdbx_seq_one_letter_code
_entity_poly.pdbx_strand_id
1 'polypeptide(L)'
;DEYFYYNMMSAQAVGIKTGVYIYSYATNVQEAAMEAEFVLNAVQNLPVSFPIVWDVEDDCQAGLSPDTLSLMANTFCAIIEAEGYYPMVYANKYWYTKKLGPIFYDKWVAQWGAACDIPDAAVWQYSETGRINGINTNVDLDYCLKDYSTSIVDTGWVARKGFLYYYINYKIMVIILNRF
;
A
#
# COMPACT_ATOMS: atom_id res chain seq x y z
N ASP A 1 11.32 -9.97 -4.36
CA ASP A 1 10.61 -11.25 -4.50
C ASP A 1 10.68 -11.69 -5.97
N GLU A 2 11.33 -12.81 -6.24
CA GLU A 2 11.49 -13.37 -7.60
C GLU A 2 10.15 -13.85 -8.21
N TYR A 3 9.18 -14.16 -7.36
CA TYR A 3 7.84 -14.61 -7.78
C TYR A 3 6.82 -13.46 -7.84
N PHE A 4 7.22 -12.22 -7.61
CA PHE A 4 6.31 -11.07 -7.51
C PHE A 4 5.35 -10.97 -8.70
N TYR A 5 5.88 -10.92 -9.92
CA TYR A 5 5.06 -10.84 -11.14
C TYR A 5 4.14 -12.05 -11.29
N TYR A 6 4.68 -13.24 -11.11
CA TYR A 6 3.93 -14.49 -11.22
C TYR A 6 2.77 -14.53 -10.22
N ASN A 7 3.02 -14.16 -8.97
CA ASN A 7 2.01 -14.16 -7.91
C ASN A 7 0.90 -13.14 -8.20
N MET A 8 1.25 -11.92 -8.63
CA MET A 8 0.27 -10.90 -8.99
C MET A 8 -0.66 -11.36 -10.11
N MET A 9 -0.10 -11.92 -11.19
CA MET A 9 -0.88 -12.40 -12.34
C MET A 9 -1.70 -13.63 -12.01
N SER A 10 -1.16 -14.55 -11.21
CA SER A 10 -1.86 -15.79 -10.81
C SER A 10 -3.04 -15.48 -9.88
N ALA A 11 -2.87 -14.56 -8.93
CA ALA A 11 -3.94 -14.12 -8.04
C ALA A 11 -5.08 -13.45 -8.84
N GLN A 12 -4.74 -12.57 -9.79
CA GLN A 12 -5.73 -11.96 -10.67
C GLN A 12 -6.50 -13.00 -11.49
N ALA A 13 -5.82 -14.00 -12.05
CA ALA A 13 -6.43 -15.02 -12.89
C ALA A 13 -7.54 -15.81 -12.17
N VAL A 14 -7.49 -15.89 -10.84
CA VAL A 14 -8.49 -16.54 -9.99
C VAL A 14 -9.40 -15.55 -9.24
N GLY A 15 -9.34 -14.26 -9.58
CA GLY A 15 -10.20 -13.22 -8.98
C GLY A 15 -9.81 -12.76 -7.59
N ILE A 16 -8.59 -13.07 -7.12
CA ILE A 16 -8.06 -12.55 -5.86
C ILE A 16 -7.58 -11.12 -6.09
N LYS A 17 -8.03 -10.20 -5.25
CA LYS A 17 -7.56 -8.82 -5.23
C LYS A 17 -6.16 -8.74 -4.64
N THR A 18 -5.31 -7.91 -5.25
CA THR A 18 -3.90 -7.79 -4.90
C THR A 18 -3.53 -6.35 -4.56
N GLY A 19 -2.86 -6.16 -3.45
CA GLY A 19 -2.07 -4.99 -3.11
C GLY A 19 -0.60 -5.32 -3.10
N VAL A 20 0.23 -4.33 -2.91
CA VAL A 20 1.69 -4.51 -2.79
C VAL A 20 2.22 -3.72 -1.61
N TYR A 21 3.31 -4.18 -1.02
CA TYR A 21 4.03 -3.41 -0.01
C TYR A 21 5.51 -3.36 -0.32
N ILE A 22 6.16 -2.32 0.19
CA ILE A 22 7.61 -2.22 0.26
C ILE A 22 8.04 -2.15 1.72
N TYR A 23 8.89 -3.10 2.14
CA TYR A 23 9.58 -3.02 3.42
C TYR A 23 10.63 -1.93 3.31
N SER A 24 10.43 -0.83 4.06
CA SER A 24 11.21 0.38 3.89
C SER A 24 12.53 0.33 4.66
N TYR A 25 13.59 0.69 3.97
CA TYR A 25 14.89 1.01 4.56
C TYR A 25 15.23 2.50 4.46
N ALA A 26 14.30 3.33 4.00
CA ALA A 26 14.49 4.76 3.88
C ALA A 26 14.78 5.41 5.24
N THR A 27 15.77 6.31 5.29
CA THR A 27 16.16 7.06 6.48
C THR A 27 15.96 8.57 6.33
N ASN A 28 15.50 9.00 5.17
CA ASN A 28 15.18 10.39 4.83
C ASN A 28 14.09 10.46 3.76
N VAL A 29 13.57 11.67 3.53
CA VAL A 29 12.45 11.92 2.63
C VAL A 29 12.77 11.57 1.17
N GLN A 30 14.01 11.82 0.73
CA GLN A 30 14.43 11.51 -0.64
C GLN A 30 14.43 10.00 -0.88
N GLU A 31 14.91 9.22 0.06
CA GLU A 31 14.89 7.75 -0.03
C GLU A 31 13.45 7.22 -0.04
N ALA A 32 12.56 7.74 0.82
CA ALA A 32 11.14 7.38 0.79
C ALA A 32 10.46 7.70 -0.56
N ALA A 33 10.81 8.84 -1.17
CA ALA A 33 10.34 9.18 -2.51
C ALA A 33 10.88 8.22 -3.58
N MET A 34 12.15 7.82 -3.49
CA MET A 34 12.74 6.81 -4.40
C MET A 34 12.09 5.44 -4.25
N GLU A 35 11.73 5.03 -3.02
CA GLU A 35 10.97 3.81 -2.77
C GLU A 35 9.58 3.86 -3.43
N ALA A 36 8.88 5.00 -3.38
CA ALA A 36 7.61 5.17 -4.07
C ALA A 36 7.75 5.03 -5.60
N GLU A 37 8.75 5.68 -6.19
CA GLU A 37 9.05 5.54 -7.62
C GLU A 37 9.43 4.11 -8.00
N PHE A 38 10.20 3.42 -7.17
CA PHE A 38 10.56 2.02 -7.37
C PHE A 38 9.30 1.13 -7.43
N VAL A 39 8.38 1.29 -6.46
CA VAL A 39 7.14 0.52 -6.42
C VAL A 39 6.27 0.83 -7.64
N LEU A 40 6.11 2.11 -8.01
CA LEU A 40 5.34 2.51 -9.18
C LEU A 40 5.88 1.89 -10.47
N ASN A 41 7.20 1.84 -10.63
CA ASN A 41 7.82 1.17 -11.77
C ASN A 41 7.58 -0.35 -11.76
N ALA A 42 7.64 -0.97 -10.58
CA ALA A 42 7.42 -2.41 -10.44
C ALA A 42 5.97 -2.82 -10.76
N VAL A 43 4.99 -1.95 -10.48
CA VAL A 43 3.55 -2.27 -10.67
C VAL A 43 2.97 -1.71 -11.96
N GLN A 44 3.74 -1.05 -12.80
CA GLN A 44 3.28 -0.27 -13.96
C GLN A 44 2.29 -1.01 -14.88
N ASN A 45 2.40 -2.31 -15.02
CA ASN A 45 1.55 -3.13 -15.88
C ASN A 45 0.89 -4.28 -15.12
N LEU A 46 0.79 -4.15 -13.80
CA LEU A 46 0.21 -5.18 -12.94
C LEU A 46 -1.19 -4.78 -12.45
N PRO A 47 -2.04 -5.75 -12.19
CA PRO A 47 -3.41 -5.53 -11.69
C PRO A 47 -3.39 -5.24 -10.19
N VAL A 48 -3.00 -4.03 -9.78
CA VAL A 48 -3.08 -3.60 -8.39
C VAL A 48 -4.50 -3.15 -8.08
N SER A 49 -5.20 -3.89 -7.23
CA SER A 49 -6.61 -3.66 -6.88
C SER A 49 -6.84 -3.40 -5.38
N PHE A 50 -5.77 -3.43 -4.60
CA PHE A 50 -5.70 -3.07 -3.18
C PHE A 50 -4.61 -2.02 -2.95
N PRO A 51 -4.46 -1.46 -1.74
CA PRO A 51 -3.46 -0.42 -1.49
C PRO A 51 -2.03 -0.79 -1.83
N ILE A 52 -1.24 0.24 -2.12
CA ILE A 52 0.22 0.21 -2.12
C ILE A 52 0.70 0.71 -0.77
N VAL A 53 1.46 -0.12 -0.08
CA VAL A 53 1.75 0.05 1.34
C VAL A 53 3.22 0.37 1.58
N TRP A 54 3.49 1.38 2.37
CA TRP A 54 4.81 1.68 2.92
C TRP A 54 4.93 1.04 4.30
N ASP A 55 5.80 0.05 4.43
CA ASP A 55 6.00 -0.73 5.65
C ASP A 55 7.18 -0.15 6.44
N VAL A 56 6.90 0.47 7.60
CA VAL A 56 7.85 1.20 8.42
C VAL A 56 8.02 0.52 9.78
N GLU A 57 9.08 -0.26 9.92
CA GLU A 57 9.36 -0.97 11.16
C GLU A 57 10.83 -1.37 11.33
N ASP A 58 11.71 -1.00 10.39
CA ASP A 58 13.11 -1.40 10.42
C ASP A 58 13.91 -0.65 11.49
N ASP A 59 14.89 -1.33 12.07
CA ASP A 59 15.78 -0.77 13.10
C ASP A 59 16.56 0.46 12.63
N CYS A 60 16.86 0.59 11.32
CA CYS A 60 17.52 1.77 10.77
C CYS A 60 16.70 3.06 10.94
N GLN A 61 15.39 2.92 11.07
CA GLN A 61 14.43 4.02 11.26
C GLN A 61 14.15 4.31 12.73
N ALA A 62 14.47 3.39 13.63
CA ALA A 62 14.07 3.46 15.05
C ALA A 62 14.61 4.69 15.81
N GLY A 63 15.71 5.27 15.33
CA GLY A 63 16.33 6.49 15.90
C GLY A 63 15.85 7.80 15.29
N LEU A 64 15.03 7.79 14.26
CA LEU A 64 14.52 8.99 13.61
C LEU A 64 13.42 9.67 14.44
N SER A 65 13.29 10.99 14.27
CA SER A 65 12.23 11.74 14.95
C SER A 65 10.84 11.37 14.41
N PRO A 66 9.78 11.48 15.24
CA PRO A 66 8.41 11.26 14.79
C PRO A 66 8.02 12.13 13.59
N ASP A 67 8.47 13.38 13.55
CA ASP A 67 8.20 14.29 12.43
C ASP A 67 8.88 13.83 11.15
N THR A 68 10.13 13.37 11.24
CA THR A 68 10.86 12.82 10.08
C THR A 68 10.15 11.58 9.52
N LEU A 69 9.82 10.62 10.39
CA LEU A 69 9.14 9.40 10.00
C LEU A 69 7.78 9.68 9.33
N SER A 70 7.00 10.61 9.91
CA SER A 70 5.71 11.00 9.34
C SER A 70 5.86 11.73 8.03
N LEU A 71 6.86 12.59 7.88
CA LEU A 71 7.12 13.28 6.63
C LEU A 71 7.50 12.28 5.52
N MET A 72 8.34 11.29 5.83
CA MET A 72 8.69 10.21 4.91
C MET A 72 7.47 9.41 4.47
N ALA A 73 6.67 8.92 5.43
CA ALA A 73 5.46 8.15 5.19
C ALA A 73 4.44 8.93 4.33
N ASN A 74 4.16 10.18 4.72
CA ASN A 74 3.22 11.02 3.98
C ASN A 74 3.75 11.39 2.58
N THR A 75 5.08 11.53 2.40
CA THR A 75 5.69 11.78 1.08
C THR A 75 5.55 10.56 0.17
N PHE A 76 5.87 9.36 0.65
CA PHE A 76 5.65 8.12 -0.09
C PHE A 76 4.19 8.03 -0.54
N CYS A 77 3.27 8.17 0.41
CA CYS A 77 1.84 8.07 0.14
C CYS A 77 1.34 9.12 -0.86
N ALA A 78 1.80 10.36 -0.77
CA ALA A 78 1.42 11.41 -1.71
C ALA A 78 1.85 11.11 -3.15
N ILE A 79 3.02 10.51 -3.34
CA ILE A 79 3.52 10.09 -4.67
C ILE A 79 2.66 8.94 -5.22
N ILE A 80 2.35 7.95 -4.40
CA ILE A 80 1.47 6.82 -4.78
C ILE A 80 0.06 7.31 -5.15
N GLU A 81 -0.51 8.22 -4.34
CA GLU A 81 -1.82 8.82 -4.59
C GLU A 81 -1.86 9.62 -5.88
N ALA A 82 -0.80 10.40 -6.16
CA ALA A 82 -0.70 11.21 -7.38
C ALA A 82 -0.74 10.36 -8.67
N GLU A 83 -0.33 9.10 -8.59
CA GLU A 83 -0.42 8.13 -9.69
C GLU A 83 -1.76 7.36 -9.69
N GLY A 84 -2.68 7.71 -8.76
CA GLY A 84 -4.05 7.19 -8.69
C GLY A 84 -4.18 5.83 -8.03
N TYR A 85 -3.20 5.40 -7.27
CA TYR A 85 -3.31 4.23 -6.40
C TYR A 85 -3.76 4.63 -5.00
N TYR A 86 -4.23 3.66 -4.21
CA TYR A 86 -4.52 3.85 -2.80
C TYR A 86 -3.24 3.67 -1.99
N PRO A 87 -2.73 4.72 -1.35
CA PRO A 87 -1.59 4.60 -0.44
C PRO A 87 -2.03 4.15 0.94
N MET A 88 -1.16 3.44 1.64
CA MET A 88 -1.35 3.01 3.01
C MET A 88 -0.01 2.93 3.71
N VAL A 89 0.00 3.11 5.03
CA VAL A 89 1.18 2.89 5.87
C VAL A 89 0.94 1.66 6.73
N TYR A 90 1.90 0.73 6.76
CA TYR A 90 1.92 -0.38 7.70
C TYR A 90 2.92 -0.11 8.81
N ALA A 91 2.50 -0.38 10.02
CA ALA A 91 3.36 -0.46 11.20
C ALA A 91 2.65 -1.25 12.30
N ASN A 92 3.40 -1.71 13.28
CA ASN A 92 2.79 -2.25 14.48
C ASN A 92 2.27 -1.16 15.43
N LYS A 93 1.42 -1.54 16.39
CA LYS A 93 0.85 -0.64 17.41
C LYS A 93 1.89 0.22 18.12
N TYR A 94 3.07 -0.34 18.45
CA TYR A 94 4.13 0.41 19.14
C TYR A 94 4.62 1.57 18.28
N TRP A 95 4.86 1.34 16.98
CA TRP A 95 5.29 2.39 16.06
C TRP A 95 4.24 3.48 15.93
N TYR A 96 2.97 3.12 15.74
CA TYR A 96 1.89 4.12 15.65
C TYR A 96 1.71 4.96 16.91
N THR A 97 1.96 4.39 18.09
CA THR A 97 1.74 5.10 19.37
C THR A 97 2.96 5.80 19.93
N LYS A 98 4.19 5.42 19.51
CA LYS A 98 5.43 5.86 20.13
C LYS A 98 6.48 6.41 19.19
N LYS A 99 6.41 6.07 17.90
CA LYS A 99 7.44 6.41 16.92
C LYS A 99 6.93 7.35 15.84
N LEU A 100 5.77 7.07 15.26
CA LEU A 100 5.21 7.88 14.19
C LEU A 100 4.51 9.13 14.76
N GLY A 101 4.66 10.25 14.08
CA GLY A 101 3.81 11.41 14.23
C GLY A 101 2.52 11.27 13.40
N PRO A 102 1.87 12.36 12.99
CA PRO A 102 0.62 12.31 12.23
C PRO A 102 0.78 11.62 10.88
N ILE A 103 -0.02 10.58 10.63
CA ILE A 103 -0.19 9.93 9.32
C ILE A 103 -1.55 10.35 8.76
N PHE A 104 -1.55 10.90 7.54
CA PHE A 104 -2.75 11.45 6.87
C PHE A 104 -3.42 10.44 5.93
N TYR A 105 -2.89 9.25 5.83
CA TYR A 105 -3.33 8.18 4.95
C TYR A 105 -3.84 6.98 5.75
N ASP A 106 -4.44 6.03 5.05
CA ASP A 106 -4.96 4.82 5.66
C ASP A 106 -3.86 4.05 6.40
N LYS A 107 -4.24 3.39 7.49
CA LYS A 107 -3.33 2.67 8.37
C LYS A 107 -3.59 1.17 8.31
N TRP A 108 -2.55 0.41 8.11
CA TRP A 108 -2.54 -1.04 8.34
C TRP A 108 -1.78 -1.31 9.64
N VAL A 109 -2.51 -1.76 10.62
CA VAL A 109 -1.98 -1.88 11.99
C VAL A 109 -1.75 -3.33 12.35
N ALA A 110 -0.51 -3.69 12.69
CA ALA A 110 -0.24 -4.96 13.35
C ALA A 110 -0.42 -4.82 14.86
N GLN A 111 -1.40 -5.54 15.37
CA GLN A 111 -1.65 -5.70 16.80
C GLN A 111 -2.31 -7.05 16.99
N TRP A 112 -1.55 -8.04 17.44
CA TRP A 112 -2.07 -9.39 17.64
C TRP A 112 -2.89 -9.47 18.90
N GLY A 113 -4.10 -10.02 18.79
CA GLY A 113 -5.04 -10.12 19.88
C GLY A 113 -6.50 -10.05 19.48
N ALA A 114 -7.35 -9.74 20.44
CA ALA A 114 -8.81 -9.74 20.27
C ALA A 114 -9.38 -8.42 19.74
N ALA A 115 -8.61 -7.35 19.76
CA ALA A 115 -9.05 -6.01 19.32
C ALA A 115 -7.87 -5.17 18.83
N CYS A 116 -8.16 -4.21 17.93
CA CYS A 116 -7.23 -3.16 17.53
C CYS A 116 -7.52 -1.90 18.33
N ASP A 117 -6.49 -1.34 18.97
CA ASP A 117 -6.62 -0.11 19.78
C ASP A 117 -6.38 1.17 18.98
N ILE A 118 -6.03 1.07 17.70
CA ILE A 118 -5.87 2.22 16.81
C ILE A 118 -7.23 2.48 16.14
N PRO A 119 -7.95 3.55 16.48
CA PRO A 119 -9.37 3.69 16.15
C PRO A 119 -9.65 3.93 14.65
N ASP A 120 -8.66 4.41 13.90
CA ASP A 120 -8.73 4.70 12.47
C ASP A 120 -7.94 3.71 11.61
N ALA A 121 -7.70 2.50 12.11
CA ALA A 121 -7.12 1.41 11.32
C ALA A 121 -8.05 1.06 10.15
N ALA A 122 -7.52 1.07 8.94
CA ALA A 122 -8.23 0.64 7.73
C ALA A 122 -8.05 -0.86 7.47
N VAL A 123 -6.90 -1.41 7.87
CA VAL A 123 -6.61 -2.84 7.90
C VAL A 123 -5.99 -3.18 9.25
N TRP A 124 -6.39 -4.30 9.82
CA TRP A 124 -5.87 -4.80 11.08
C TRP A 124 -5.32 -6.20 10.93
N GLN A 125 -4.00 -6.35 11.04
CA GLN A 125 -3.32 -7.63 11.16
C GLN A 125 -3.47 -8.14 12.59
N TYR A 126 -4.31 -9.15 12.78
CA TYR A 126 -4.64 -9.68 14.10
C TYR A 126 -3.84 -10.94 14.46
N SER A 127 -3.14 -11.55 13.50
CA SER A 127 -2.34 -12.76 13.70
C SER A 127 -1.24 -12.87 12.66
N GLU A 128 -0.08 -13.39 13.05
CA GLU A 128 1.04 -13.80 12.20
C GLU A 128 1.18 -15.34 12.10
N THR A 129 0.27 -16.08 12.68
CA THR A 129 0.34 -17.55 12.80
C THR A 129 -0.85 -18.24 12.14
N GLY A 130 -1.46 -17.57 11.16
CA GLY A 130 -2.58 -18.10 10.41
C GLY A 130 -2.23 -19.34 9.59
N ARG A 131 -3.27 -20.08 9.21
CA ARG A 131 -3.16 -21.27 8.35
C ARG A 131 -4.17 -21.18 7.22
N ILE A 132 -3.70 -21.36 6.00
CA ILE A 132 -4.52 -21.41 4.79
C ILE A 132 -4.25 -22.73 4.07
N ASN A 133 -5.30 -23.37 3.61
CA ASN A 133 -5.15 -24.62 2.85
C ASN A 133 -4.32 -24.39 1.59
N GLY A 134 -3.30 -25.22 1.40
CA GLY A 134 -2.37 -25.10 0.27
C GLY A 134 -1.09 -24.31 0.61
N ILE A 135 -0.99 -23.69 1.78
CA ILE A 135 0.21 -23.01 2.27
C ILE A 135 0.76 -23.73 3.51
N ASN A 136 2.00 -24.20 3.45
CA ASN A 136 2.61 -25.01 4.50
C ASN A 136 3.28 -24.18 5.61
N THR A 137 3.39 -22.88 5.45
CA THR A 137 3.95 -21.93 6.43
C THR A 137 2.85 -21.17 7.16
N ASN A 138 3.22 -20.40 8.19
CA ASN A 138 2.35 -19.39 8.76
C ASN A 138 2.07 -18.30 7.71
N VAL A 139 0.91 -17.70 7.82
CA VAL A 139 0.51 -16.51 7.08
C VAL A 139 -0.07 -15.48 8.03
N ASP A 140 0.07 -14.22 7.67
CA ASP A 140 -0.61 -13.14 8.36
C ASP A 140 -2.11 -13.20 8.06
N LEU A 141 -2.91 -12.85 9.05
CA LEU A 141 -4.36 -12.78 8.92
C LEU A 141 -4.82 -11.36 9.30
N ASP A 142 -5.66 -10.80 8.42
CA ASP A 142 -6.09 -9.42 8.51
C ASP A 142 -7.60 -9.27 8.41
N TYR A 143 -8.12 -8.25 9.09
CA TYR A 143 -9.43 -7.69 8.82
C TYR A 143 -9.28 -6.41 8.00
N CYS A 144 -9.88 -6.39 6.81
CA CYS A 144 -10.03 -5.18 6.02
C CYS A 144 -11.29 -4.44 6.52
N LEU A 145 -11.09 -3.31 7.19
CA LEU A 145 -12.14 -2.53 7.85
C LEU A 145 -12.70 -1.42 6.95
N LYS A 146 -12.03 -1.15 5.83
CA LYS A 146 -12.43 -0.18 4.81
C LYS A 146 -12.65 -0.89 3.47
N ASP A 147 -13.71 -0.50 2.76
CA ASP A 147 -13.98 -1.06 1.43
C ASP A 147 -13.11 -0.40 0.37
N TYR A 148 -12.23 -1.18 -0.26
CA TYR A 148 -11.39 -0.76 -1.38
C TYR A 148 -11.94 -1.26 -2.74
N SER A 149 -13.14 -1.85 -2.79
CA SER A 149 -13.70 -2.44 -4.01
C SER A 149 -13.95 -1.41 -5.12
N THR A 150 -14.12 -0.15 -4.76
CA THR A 150 -14.37 0.96 -5.70
C THR A 150 -13.13 1.79 -5.99
N SER A 151 -12.00 1.43 -5.43
CA SER A 151 -10.83 2.30 -5.31
C SER A 151 -9.96 2.35 -6.54
N ILE A 152 -9.96 1.33 -7.38
CA ILE A 152 -9.18 1.31 -8.62
C ILE A 152 -10.12 0.95 -9.76
N VAL A 153 -10.17 1.82 -10.75
CA VAL A 153 -11.00 1.61 -11.93
C VAL A 153 -10.31 0.57 -12.81
N ASP A 154 -10.82 -0.66 -12.80
CA ASP A 154 -10.39 -1.70 -13.71
C ASP A 154 -10.85 -1.42 -15.15
N THR A 155 -12.01 -0.77 -15.28
CA THR A 155 -12.58 -0.30 -16.54
C THR A 155 -13.30 1.02 -16.31
N GLY A 156 -12.93 2.06 -17.06
CA GLY A 156 -13.57 3.39 -16.99
C GLY A 156 -12.60 4.56 -17.13
N TRP A 157 -13.12 5.77 -16.92
CA TRP A 157 -12.37 7.01 -17.03
C TRP A 157 -11.71 7.40 -15.72
N VAL A 158 -10.42 7.73 -15.76
CA VAL A 158 -9.64 8.22 -14.60
C VAL A 158 -8.90 9.47 -14.99
N ALA A 159 -9.02 10.55 -14.21
CA ALA A 159 -8.25 11.77 -14.35
C ALA A 159 -6.95 11.67 -13.54
N ARG A 160 -5.80 11.86 -14.19
CA ARG A 160 -4.48 11.86 -13.53
C ARG A 160 -3.59 12.93 -14.16
N LYS A 161 -2.93 13.74 -13.33
CA LYS A 161 -1.97 14.77 -13.79
C LYS A 161 -2.50 15.65 -14.94
N GLY A 162 -3.77 16.04 -14.93
CA GLY A 162 -4.40 16.86 -15.97
C GLY A 162 -4.74 16.12 -17.26
N PHE A 163 -4.64 14.81 -17.28
CA PHE A 163 -5.07 13.97 -18.39
C PHE A 163 -6.26 13.10 -18.00
N LEU A 164 -7.04 12.71 -18.98
CA LEU A 164 -8.14 11.77 -18.82
C LEU A 164 -7.76 10.46 -19.51
N TYR A 165 -7.73 9.38 -18.75
CA TYR A 165 -7.39 8.02 -19.21
C TYR A 165 -8.62 7.15 -19.17
N TYR A 166 -8.80 6.31 -20.19
CA TYR A 166 -9.78 5.25 -20.17
C TYR A 166 -9.10 3.90 -20.02
N TYR A 167 -9.47 3.15 -19.02
CA TYR A 167 -8.92 1.83 -18.71
C TYR A 167 -9.89 0.74 -19.14
N ILE A 168 -9.37 -0.37 -19.62
CA ILE A 168 -10.07 -1.66 -19.75
C ILE A 168 -9.15 -2.72 -19.16
N ASN A 169 -9.63 -3.44 -18.15
CA ASN A 169 -8.87 -4.48 -17.46
C ASN A 169 -7.45 -3.98 -17.08
N TYR A 170 -7.40 -2.83 -16.37
CA TYR A 170 -6.15 -2.17 -15.93
C TYR A 170 -5.23 -1.63 -17.04
N LYS A 171 -5.62 -1.71 -18.30
CA LYS A 171 -4.82 -1.17 -19.42
C LYS A 171 -5.37 0.17 -19.89
N ILE A 172 -4.47 1.13 -20.12
CA ILE A 172 -4.85 2.41 -20.72
C ILE A 172 -5.21 2.16 -22.18
N MET A 173 -6.44 2.51 -22.56
CA MET A 173 -6.93 2.40 -23.93
C MET A 173 -7.00 3.75 -24.64
N VAL A 174 -7.24 4.82 -23.88
CA VAL A 174 -7.38 6.18 -24.44
C VAL A 174 -6.79 7.20 -23.49
N ILE A 175 -6.06 8.15 -24.03
CA ILE A 175 -5.58 9.34 -23.32
C ILE A 175 -6.23 10.56 -23.97
N ILE A 176 -6.97 11.34 -23.18
CA ILE A 176 -7.49 12.63 -23.62
C ILE A 176 -6.68 13.72 -22.93
N LEU A 177 -6.02 14.54 -23.72
CA LEU A 177 -5.33 15.74 -23.26
C LEU A 177 -6.39 16.79 -22.89
N ASN A 178 -6.61 17.01 -21.60
CA ASN A 178 -7.42 18.11 -21.13
C ASN A 178 -6.47 19.28 -20.80
N ARG A 179 -6.46 20.30 -21.65
CA ARG A 179 -5.95 21.62 -21.26
C ARG A 179 -7.09 22.32 -20.53
N PHE A 180 -7.02 22.31 -19.20
CA PHE A 180 -7.77 23.24 -18.38
C PHE A 180 -6.95 24.50 -18.15
#